data_900950bc5377a106c9b07737ada29c41
#
_entry.id   900950bc5377a106c9b07737ada29c41
#
_cell.length_a   1.000
_cell.length_b   1.000
_cell.length_c   1.000
_cell.angle_alpha   90.00
_cell.angle_beta   90.00
_cell.angle_gamma   90.00
#
_symmetry.space_group_name_H-M   'P 1'
#
loop_
_entity.id
_entity.type
_entity.pdbx_description
1 polymer ?
#
loop_
_entity_poly.entity_id
_entity_poly.type
_entity_poly.pdbx_seq_one_letter_code
_entity_poly.pdbx_strand_id
1 'polypeptide(L)'
;MVQQLKPEPQAEIIYPESDGQPMADNTKQFRWIVTIKENLEILFAEIADVFIAGDLFWYPVRGSLHRQAPDVMVVFGRPKGDRGSYKQWEEENIPPQVVFEILSPGNTGTSMTKKLLFYERYGVEEYYIYDPDTVELTGLLRNGNNLEEIEEINGWVSPRLKIRFVLKEDTLEIYRPDNQRFLTPVELDQLRQQ
;
A
#
# COMPACT_ATOMS: atom_id res chain seq x y z
N MET A 1 -42.43 34.99 -19.38
CA MET A 1 -41.16 34.91 -18.60
C MET A 1 -40.84 33.46 -18.32
N VAL A 2 -39.75 32.98 -18.86
CA VAL A 2 -39.25 31.63 -18.53
C VAL A 2 -38.50 31.73 -17.19
N GLN A 3 -39.06 31.11 -16.13
CA GLN A 3 -38.31 30.96 -14.89
C GLN A 3 -37.12 30.04 -15.14
N GLN A 4 -35.92 30.58 -15.05
CA GLN A 4 -34.72 29.73 -14.97
C GLN A 4 -34.80 28.98 -13.67
N LEU A 5 -35.03 27.67 -13.74
CA LEU A 5 -34.88 26.78 -12.63
C LEU A 5 -33.39 26.79 -12.22
N LYS A 6 -33.10 27.25 -11.00
CA LYS A 6 -31.77 27.08 -10.42
C LYS A 6 -31.48 25.59 -10.33
N PRO A 7 -30.32 25.12 -10.81
CA PRO A 7 -29.96 23.71 -10.62
C PRO A 7 -29.98 23.40 -9.11
N GLU A 8 -30.61 22.30 -8.75
CA GLU A 8 -30.54 21.80 -7.37
C GLU A 8 -29.08 21.54 -7.02
N PRO A 9 -28.65 21.94 -5.80
CA PRO A 9 -27.29 21.62 -5.38
C PRO A 9 -27.12 20.10 -5.40
N GLN A 10 -26.10 19.62 -6.11
CA GLN A 10 -25.75 18.19 -6.07
C GLN A 10 -25.38 17.83 -4.63
N ALA A 11 -26.00 16.76 -4.12
CA ALA A 11 -25.64 16.23 -2.82
C ALA A 11 -24.15 15.90 -2.80
N GLU A 12 -23.42 16.36 -1.79
CA GLU A 12 -22.03 16.00 -1.61
C GLU A 12 -21.91 14.50 -1.36
N ILE A 13 -20.97 13.86 -2.08
CA ILE A 13 -20.69 12.45 -1.88
C ILE A 13 -19.90 12.31 -0.58
N ILE A 14 -20.39 11.47 0.31
CA ILE A 14 -19.69 11.10 1.54
C ILE A 14 -18.79 9.91 1.19
N TYR A 15 -17.47 10.07 1.40
CA TYR A 15 -16.48 9.02 1.18
C TYR A 15 -16.18 8.35 2.53
N PRO A 16 -16.61 7.10 2.76
CA PRO A 16 -16.27 6.39 3.97
C PRO A 16 -14.77 6.32 4.22
N GLU A 17 -14.38 6.41 5.48
CA GLU A 17 -12.98 6.28 5.92
C GLU A 17 -12.68 4.88 6.48
N SER A 18 -13.73 4.08 6.72
CA SER A 18 -13.64 2.72 7.23
C SER A 18 -14.84 1.91 6.73
N ASP A 19 -14.63 0.62 6.53
CA ASP A 19 -15.70 -0.36 6.26
C ASP A 19 -16.17 -1.08 7.53
N GLY A 20 -15.64 -0.71 8.69
CA GLY A 20 -15.95 -1.35 9.97
C GLY A 20 -15.28 -2.69 10.18
N GLN A 21 -14.45 -3.14 9.24
CA GLN A 21 -13.72 -4.38 9.37
C GLN A 21 -12.34 -4.15 10.02
N PRO A 22 -11.78 -5.16 10.72
CA PRO A 22 -10.44 -5.04 11.27
C PRO A 22 -9.39 -4.93 10.14
N MET A 23 -8.29 -4.25 10.42
CA MET A 23 -7.18 -4.07 9.48
C MET A 23 -6.56 -5.41 9.07
N ALA A 24 -6.51 -6.37 9.98
CA ALA A 24 -5.90 -7.67 9.75
C ALA A 24 -6.77 -8.79 10.33
N ASP A 25 -6.73 -9.96 9.68
CA ASP A 25 -7.49 -11.15 10.08
C ASP A 25 -6.83 -11.90 11.24
N ASN A 26 -5.51 -11.73 11.42
CA ASN A 26 -4.77 -12.43 12.46
C ASN A 26 -3.51 -11.66 12.88
N THR A 27 -2.88 -12.12 13.95
CA THR A 27 -1.72 -11.44 14.55
C THR A 27 -0.47 -11.50 13.65
N LYS A 28 -0.29 -12.56 12.90
CA LYS A 28 0.84 -12.71 11.97
C LYS A 28 0.76 -11.69 10.83
N GLN A 29 -0.41 -11.57 10.21
CA GLN A 29 -0.66 -10.59 9.17
C GLN A 29 -0.44 -9.16 9.68
N PHE A 30 -1.01 -8.84 10.83
CA PHE A 30 -0.87 -7.54 11.48
C PHE A 30 0.61 -7.19 11.71
N ARG A 31 1.39 -8.12 12.25
CA ARG A 31 2.82 -7.91 12.52
C ARG A 31 3.60 -7.60 11.25
N TRP A 32 3.32 -8.29 10.16
CA TRP A 32 3.97 -8.03 8.88
C TRP A 32 3.61 -6.66 8.32
N ILE A 33 2.33 -6.28 8.37
CA ILE A 33 1.87 -4.96 7.93
C ILE A 33 2.59 -3.86 8.71
N VAL A 34 2.61 -3.96 10.03
CA VAL A 34 3.26 -2.96 10.89
C VAL A 34 4.77 -2.92 10.66
N THR A 35 5.41 -4.07 10.52
CA THR A 35 6.85 -4.14 10.25
C THR A 35 7.21 -3.41 8.97
N ILE A 36 6.52 -3.68 7.88
CA ILE A 36 6.79 -3.04 6.59
C ILE A 36 6.52 -1.53 6.68
N LYS A 37 5.37 -1.15 7.21
CA LYS A 37 4.97 0.26 7.32
C LYS A 37 5.97 1.06 8.16
N GLU A 38 6.30 0.59 9.36
CA GLU A 38 7.19 1.30 10.28
C GLU A 38 8.61 1.44 9.71
N ASN A 39 9.15 0.38 9.12
CA ASN A 39 10.49 0.44 8.52
C ASN A 39 10.54 1.38 7.32
N LEU A 40 9.49 1.42 6.49
CA LEU A 40 9.41 2.36 5.39
C LEU A 40 9.31 3.81 5.89
N GLU A 41 8.54 4.06 6.94
CA GLU A 41 8.47 5.39 7.56
C GLU A 41 9.82 5.85 8.08
N ILE A 42 10.58 4.94 8.71
CA ILE A 42 11.95 5.24 9.17
C ILE A 42 12.86 5.51 7.96
N LEU A 43 12.79 4.69 6.93
CA LEU A 43 13.62 4.82 5.74
C LEU A 43 13.44 6.16 5.04
N PHE A 44 12.21 6.66 4.99
CA PHE A 44 11.85 7.91 4.30
C PHE A 44 11.59 9.07 5.26
N ALA A 45 11.99 8.95 6.54
CA ALA A 45 11.69 9.96 7.57
C ALA A 45 12.21 11.36 7.20
N GLU A 46 13.40 11.45 6.59
CA GLU A 46 14.03 12.72 6.22
C GLU A 46 13.58 13.25 4.84
N ILE A 47 12.73 12.53 4.13
CA ILE A 47 12.22 12.92 2.81
C ILE A 47 10.79 13.42 2.98
N ALA A 48 10.60 14.74 2.85
CA ALA A 48 9.34 15.40 3.20
C ALA A 48 8.17 14.99 2.29
N ASP A 49 8.42 14.65 1.03
CA ASP A 49 7.42 14.37 0.02
C ASP A 49 7.28 12.87 -0.29
N VAL A 50 7.34 12.04 0.72
CA VAL A 50 6.97 10.63 0.66
C VAL A 50 5.94 10.35 1.75
N PHE A 51 4.75 9.94 1.32
CA PHE A 51 3.65 9.58 2.21
C PHE A 51 3.50 8.07 2.26
N ILE A 52 3.42 7.51 3.47
CA ILE A 52 3.28 6.07 3.71
C ILE A 52 2.07 5.85 4.60
N ALA A 53 1.20 4.93 4.22
CA ALA A 53 0.02 4.60 5.00
C ALA A 53 -0.22 3.10 5.07
N GLY A 54 -0.79 2.66 6.19
CA GLY A 54 -1.33 1.32 6.37
C GLY A 54 -2.84 1.38 6.45
N ASP A 55 -3.53 0.47 5.78
CA ASP A 55 -4.99 0.31 5.84
C ASP A 55 -5.77 1.61 5.64
N LEU A 56 -5.38 2.39 4.65
CA LEU A 56 -6.04 3.66 4.31
C LEU A 56 -6.81 3.49 3.01
N PHE A 57 -8.08 3.90 2.98
CA PHE A 57 -8.86 3.88 1.74
C PHE A 57 -8.29 4.84 0.71
N TRP A 58 -8.01 4.29 -0.45
CA TRP A 58 -7.63 5.03 -1.64
C TRP A 58 -8.81 5.08 -2.60
N TYR A 59 -9.27 6.32 -2.86
CA TYR A 59 -10.29 6.64 -3.85
C TYR A 59 -9.60 7.29 -5.05
N PRO A 60 -9.50 6.60 -6.20
CA PRO A 60 -8.79 7.17 -7.35
C PRO A 60 -9.60 8.19 -8.14
N VAL A 61 -10.94 8.13 -8.09
CA VAL A 61 -11.80 8.94 -8.96
C VAL A 61 -12.87 9.67 -8.16
N ARG A 62 -12.89 11.00 -8.28
CA ARG A 62 -13.92 11.83 -7.68
C ARG A 62 -15.30 11.47 -8.26
N GLY A 63 -16.30 11.37 -7.39
CA GLY A 63 -17.66 11.01 -7.79
C GLY A 63 -17.93 9.52 -7.81
N SER A 64 -16.96 8.69 -7.48
CA SER A 64 -17.08 7.24 -7.37
C SER A 64 -16.70 6.77 -5.96
N LEU A 65 -17.39 5.77 -5.45
CA LEU A 65 -17.04 5.10 -4.19
C LEU A 65 -16.11 3.89 -4.41
N HIS A 66 -15.67 3.67 -5.65
CA HIS A 66 -14.73 2.61 -5.98
C HIS A 66 -13.39 2.86 -5.27
N ARG A 67 -12.97 1.91 -4.47
CA ARG A 67 -11.82 2.06 -3.57
C ARG A 67 -11.15 0.75 -3.27
N GLN A 68 -9.91 0.84 -2.82
CA GLN A 68 -9.20 -0.23 -2.13
C GLN A 68 -8.49 0.35 -0.91
N ALA A 69 -8.23 -0.48 0.09
CA ALA A 69 -7.40 -0.14 1.22
C ALA A 69 -6.16 -1.05 1.17
N PRO A 70 -5.07 -0.63 0.51
CA PRO A 70 -3.85 -1.41 0.52
C PRO A 70 -3.35 -1.64 1.96
N ASP A 71 -2.80 -2.82 2.23
CA ASP A 71 -2.22 -3.09 3.55
C ASP A 71 -1.12 -2.08 3.88
N VAL A 72 -0.26 -1.79 2.89
CA VAL A 72 0.69 -0.68 2.94
C VAL A 72 0.75 -0.03 1.57
N MET A 73 0.76 1.30 1.53
CA MET A 73 1.00 2.05 0.29
C MET A 73 2.04 3.13 0.49
N VAL A 74 2.79 3.41 -0.57
CA VAL A 74 3.79 4.47 -0.59
C VAL A 74 3.47 5.42 -1.74
N VAL A 75 3.43 6.71 -1.43
CA VAL A 75 3.13 7.76 -2.40
C VAL A 75 4.27 8.76 -2.44
N PHE A 76 5.06 8.70 -3.49
CA PHE A 76 6.09 9.70 -3.78
C PHE A 76 5.45 10.95 -4.37
N GLY A 77 5.92 12.11 -3.93
CA GLY A 77 5.42 13.40 -4.39
C GLY A 77 4.31 13.99 -3.54
N ARG A 78 3.95 13.33 -2.44
CA ARG A 78 2.95 13.86 -1.50
C ARG A 78 3.54 14.04 -0.11
N PRO A 79 3.12 15.11 0.60
CA PRO A 79 3.65 15.37 1.94
C PRO A 79 3.17 14.35 2.96
N LYS A 80 3.94 14.18 4.01
CA LYS A 80 3.55 13.42 5.19
C LYS A 80 2.36 14.10 5.88
N GLY A 81 1.71 13.35 6.74
CA GLY A 81 0.61 13.87 7.56
C GLY A 81 -0.55 12.89 7.59
N ASP A 82 -1.39 13.06 8.60
CA ASP A 82 -2.54 12.19 8.80
C ASP A 82 -3.65 12.49 7.81
N ARG A 83 -4.29 11.44 7.31
CA ARG A 83 -5.45 11.52 6.41
C ARG A 83 -6.49 10.49 6.83
N GLY A 84 -7.76 10.86 6.71
CA GLY A 84 -8.88 9.92 6.92
C GLY A 84 -9.05 8.95 5.76
N SER A 85 -8.72 9.40 4.54
CA SER A 85 -8.65 8.60 3.33
C SER A 85 -7.73 9.29 2.32
N TYR A 86 -7.27 8.55 1.32
CA TYR A 86 -6.46 9.09 0.23
C TYR A 86 -7.37 9.36 -0.97
N LYS A 87 -7.83 10.60 -1.09
CA LYS A 87 -8.64 11.07 -2.21
C LYS A 87 -7.70 11.63 -3.26
N GLN A 88 -7.45 10.86 -4.29
CA GLN A 88 -6.39 11.14 -5.26
C GLN A 88 -6.53 12.52 -5.92
N TRP A 89 -7.76 12.97 -6.21
CA TRP A 89 -8.00 14.29 -6.82
C TRP A 89 -7.62 15.47 -5.89
N GLU A 90 -7.54 15.24 -4.59
CA GLU A 90 -7.05 16.23 -3.60
C GLU A 90 -5.53 16.13 -3.39
N GLU A 91 -4.90 15.16 -4.03
CA GLU A 91 -3.49 14.82 -3.87
C GLU A 91 -2.73 15.00 -5.19
N GLU A 92 -3.01 16.12 -5.90
CA GLU A 92 -2.43 16.44 -7.22
C GLU A 92 -2.67 15.32 -8.26
N ASN A 93 -3.70 14.51 -8.03
CA ASN A 93 -4.03 13.35 -8.87
C ASN A 93 -2.89 12.32 -8.97
N ILE A 94 -2.07 12.21 -7.93
CA ILE A 94 -0.95 11.27 -7.88
C ILE A 94 -1.42 9.95 -7.25
N PRO A 95 -1.38 8.82 -7.99
CA PRO A 95 -1.70 7.52 -7.42
C PRO A 95 -0.54 7.00 -6.57
N PRO A 96 -0.80 6.11 -5.60
CA PRO A 96 0.27 5.37 -4.95
C PRO A 96 1.09 4.59 -5.97
N GLN A 97 2.41 4.70 -5.90
CA GLN A 97 3.29 3.99 -6.83
C GLN A 97 3.62 2.59 -6.35
N VAL A 98 3.67 2.38 -5.04
CA VAL A 98 4.02 1.08 -4.47
C VAL A 98 2.96 0.63 -3.48
N VAL A 99 2.53 -0.63 -3.62
CA VAL A 99 1.50 -1.24 -2.78
C VAL A 99 2.00 -2.59 -2.29
N PHE A 100 1.76 -2.87 -1.00
CA PHE A 100 2.02 -4.17 -0.38
C PHE A 100 0.71 -4.76 0.12
N GLU A 101 0.54 -6.07 -0.11
CA GLU A 101 -0.54 -6.86 0.46
C GLU A 101 0.06 -8.06 1.20
N ILE A 102 -0.39 -8.27 2.43
CA ILE A 102 0.01 -9.42 3.24
C ILE A 102 -1.17 -10.37 3.31
N LEU A 103 -0.99 -11.58 2.80
CA LEU A 103 -2.07 -12.56 2.73
C LEU A 103 -2.38 -13.17 4.10
N SER A 104 -3.65 -13.50 4.29
CA SER A 104 -4.16 -14.29 5.39
C SER A 104 -5.08 -15.37 4.83
N PRO A 105 -5.46 -16.39 5.65
CA PRO A 105 -6.41 -17.40 5.18
C PRO A 105 -7.76 -16.84 4.72
N GLY A 106 -8.15 -15.62 5.19
CA GLY A 106 -9.37 -14.96 4.77
C GLY A 106 -9.34 -14.34 3.37
N ASN A 107 -8.18 -14.24 2.73
CA ASN A 107 -8.08 -13.74 1.36
C ASN A 107 -8.57 -14.80 0.38
N THR A 108 -9.46 -14.39 -0.54
CA THR A 108 -9.97 -15.28 -1.60
C THR A 108 -9.31 -14.93 -2.93
N GLY A 109 -9.32 -15.91 -3.87
CA GLY A 109 -8.86 -15.66 -5.23
C GLY A 109 -9.62 -14.52 -5.89
N THR A 110 -10.92 -14.42 -5.66
CA THR A 110 -11.77 -13.35 -6.19
C THR A 110 -11.35 -11.99 -5.64
N SER A 111 -11.13 -11.86 -4.32
CA SER A 111 -10.72 -10.59 -3.72
C SER A 111 -9.34 -10.15 -4.20
N MET A 112 -8.41 -11.08 -4.36
CA MET A 112 -7.06 -10.79 -4.84
C MET A 112 -7.08 -10.38 -6.32
N THR A 113 -7.93 -11.01 -7.14
CA THR A 113 -8.11 -10.61 -8.54
C THR A 113 -8.66 -9.18 -8.64
N LYS A 114 -9.65 -8.83 -7.82
CA LYS A 114 -10.21 -7.47 -7.79
C LYS A 114 -9.15 -6.44 -7.43
N LYS A 115 -8.29 -6.73 -6.46
CA LYS A 115 -7.18 -5.85 -6.07
C LYS A 115 -6.19 -5.66 -7.22
N LEU A 116 -5.78 -6.75 -7.85
CA LEU A 116 -4.86 -6.68 -9.00
C LEU A 116 -5.43 -5.81 -10.12
N LEU A 117 -6.69 -6.03 -10.50
CA LEU A 117 -7.35 -5.24 -11.55
C LEU A 117 -7.44 -3.76 -11.16
N PHE A 118 -7.72 -3.47 -9.90
CA PHE A 118 -7.77 -2.10 -9.39
C PHE A 118 -6.40 -1.41 -9.47
N TYR A 119 -5.36 -2.06 -8.95
CA TYR A 119 -4.01 -1.49 -8.94
C TYR A 119 -3.45 -1.34 -10.35
N GLU A 120 -3.75 -2.27 -11.23
CA GLU A 120 -3.37 -2.19 -12.64
C GLU A 120 -4.07 -1.01 -13.33
N ARG A 121 -5.37 -0.87 -13.13
CA ARG A 121 -6.17 0.19 -13.73
C ARG A 121 -5.75 1.59 -13.27
N TYR A 122 -5.43 1.76 -12.00
CA TYR A 122 -5.21 3.06 -11.42
C TYR A 122 -3.75 3.48 -11.24
N GLY A 123 -2.83 2.75 -11.84
CA GLY A 123 -1.47 3.24 -12.07
C GLY A 123 -0.42 2.86 -11.04
N VAL A 124 -0.68 1.86 -10.21
CA VAL A 124 0.36 1.31 -9.32
C VAL A 124 1.53 0.81 -10.17
N GLU A 125 2.75 1.18 -9.80
CA GLU A 125 3.97 0.78 -10.52
C GLU A 125 4.55 -0.54 -10.02
N GLU A 126 4.50 -0.75 -8.69
CA GLU A 126 5.07 -1.93 -8.04
C GLU A 126 4.04 -2.48 -7.04
N TYR A 127 3.74 -3.76 -7.16
CA TYR A 127 2.78 -4.45 -6.31
C TYR A 127 3.41 -5.71 -5.74
N TYR A 128 3.53 -5.78 -4.41
CA TYR A 128 4.16 -6.91 -3.73
C TYR A 128 3.14 -7.61 -2.85
N ILE A 129 3.04 -8.93 -3.02
CA ILE A 129 2.11 -9.79 -2.29
C ILE A 129 2.93 -10.83 -1.53
N TYR A 130 2.82 -10.84 -0.22
CA TYR A 130 3.54 -11.79 0.62
C TYR A 130 2.57 -12.66 1.40
N ASP A 131 2.77 -13.98 1.30
CA ASP A 131 2.07 -14.97 2.11
C ASP A 131 3.03 -15.49 3.20
N PRO A 132 2.85 -15.06 4.46
CA PRO A 132 3.76 -15.48 5.53
C PRO A 132 3.57 -16.95 5.95
N ASP A 133 2.43 -17.56 5.63
CA ASP A 133 2.18 -18.97 5.98
C ASP A 133 2.94 -19.91 5.05
N THR A 134 3.03 -19.59 3.77
CA THR A 134 3.76 -20.40 2.77
C THR A 134 5.16 -19.87 2.46
N VAL A 135 5.50 -18.67 2.97
CA VAL A 135 6.75 -17.96 2.67
C VAL A 135 6.90 -17.75 1.16
N GLU A 136 5.84 -17.25 0.53
CA GLU A 136 5.81 -16.96 -0.90
C GLU A 136 5.67 -15.46 -1.14
N LEU A 137 6.54 -14.91 -1.97
CA LEU A 137 6.50 -13.52 -2.38
C LEU A 137 6.23 -13.44 -3.88
N THR A 138 5.22 -12.67 -4.25
CA THR A 138 4.92 -12.34 -5.64
C THR A 138 5.14 -10.84 -5.81
N GLY A 139 5.93 -10.47 -6.79
CA GLY A 139 6.11 -9.07 -7.18
C GLY A 139 5.58 -8.85 -8.59
N LEU A 140 4.93 -7.71 -8.80
CA LEU A 140 4.46 -7.29 -10.11
C LEU A 140 5.02 -5.89 -10.40
N LEU A 141 5.48 -5.69 -11.61
CA LEU A 141 6.06 -4.44 -12.06
C LEU A 141 5.28 -3.93 -13.27
N ARG A 142 4.99 -2.64 -13.28
CA ARG A 142 4.27 -2.03 -14.40
C ARG A 142 5.09 -2.01 -15.66
N ASN A 143 4.46 -2.48 -16.74
CA ASN A 143 4.95 -2.37 -18.10
C ASN A 143 3.78 -1.83 -18.96
N GLY A 144 3.82 -0.53 -19.29
CA GLY A 144 2.72 0.14 -19.97
C GLY A 144 1.45 0.14 -19.10
N ASN A 145 0.38 -0.47 -19.59
CA ASN A 145 -0.91 -0.53 -18.90
C ASN A 145 -1.09 -1.78 -18.02
N ASN A 146 -0.08 -2.64 -17.98
CA ASN A 146 -0.17 -3.93 -17.28
C ASN A 146 0.80 -4.02 -16.12
N LEU A 147 0.41 -4.76 -15.08
CA LEU A 147 1.30 -5.24 -14.03
C LEU A 147 1.73 -6.66 -14.38
N GLU A 148 3.03 -6.85 -14.59
CA GLU A 148 3.61 -8.12 -14.99
C GLU A 148 4.39 -8.73 -13.85
N GLU A 149 4.27 -10.05 -13.68
CA GLU A 149 4.99 -10.77 -12.63
C GLU A 149 6.50 -10.68 -12.83
N ILE A 150 7.21 -10.39 -11.74
CA ILE A 150 8.67 -10.42 -11.70
C ILE A 150 9.10 -11.88 -11.56
N GLU A 151 9.81 -12.42 -12.55
CA GLU A 151 10.19 -13.84 -12.60
C GLU A 151 11.12 -14.24 -11.46
N GLU A 152 12.13 -13.43 -11.18
CA GLU A 152 13.12 -13.69 -10.12
C GLU A 152 12.96 -12.68 -8.99
N ILE A 153 11.98 -12.96 -8.11
CA ILE A 153 11.68 -12.05 -6.99
C ILE A 153 12.70 -12.15 -5.86
N ASN A 154 13.33 -13.31 -5.66
CA ASN A 154 14.34 -13.45 -4.61
C ASN A 154 15.60 -12.64 -4.99
N GLY A 155 15.98 -11.71 -4.12
CA GLY A 155 17.06 -10.77 -4.39
C GLY A 155 16.64 -9.52 -5.17
N TRP A 156 15.37 -9.39 -5.51
CA TRP A 156 14.86 -8.23 -6.24
C TRP A 156 15.02 -6.94 -5.45
N VAL A 157 15.47 -5.89 -6.14
CA VAL A 157 15.57 -4.55 -5.59
C VAL A 157 14.44 -3.69 -6.16
N SER A 158 13.60 -3.14 -5.29
CA SER A 158 12.52 -2.24 -5.68
C SER A 158 13.08 -1.01 -6.39
N PRO A 159 12.63 -0.72 -7.62
CA PRO A 159 13.06 0.50 -8.33
C PRO A 159 12.76 1.79 -7.57
N ARG A 160 11.61 1.87 -6.93
CA ARG A 160 11.19 3.07 -6.19
C ARG A 160 11.78 3.15 -4.79
N LEU A 161 11.73 2.04 -4.05
CA LEU A 161 12.07 2.03 -2.63
C LEU A 161 13.55 1.74 -2.39
N LYS A 162 14.23 1.12 -3.36
CA LYS A 162 15.62 0.65 -3.25
C LYS A 162 15.83 -0.39 -2.15
N ILE A 163 14.76 -0.99 -1.65
CA ILE A 163 14.81 -2.12 -0.72
C ILE A 163 15.01 -3.42 -1.49
N ARG A 164 15.59 -4.41 -0.84
CA ARG A 164 15.88 -5.72 -1.43
C ARG A 164 15.16 -6.81 -0.66
N PHE A 165 14.52 -7.72 -1.39
CA PHE A 165 13.77 -8.84 -0.83
C PHE A 165 14.61 -10.11 -0.86
N VAL A 166 14.74 -10.78 0.27
CA VAL A 166 15.48 -12.04 0.38
C VAL A 166 14.59 -13.09 1.04
N LEU A 167 14.22 -14.11 0.27
CA LEU A 167 13.45 -15.24 0.78
C LEU A 167 14.40 -16.20 1.48
N LYS A 168 14.06 -16.53 2.73
CA LYS A 168 14.71 -17.56 3.52
C LYS A 168 13.80 -18.78 3.57
N GLU A 169 14.27 -19.86 4.20
CA GLU A 169 13.49 -21.09 4.33
C GLU A 169 12.17 -20.87 5.10
N ASP A 170 12.20 -20.07 6.14
CA ASP A 170 11.10 -19.88 7.09
C ASP A 170 10.53 -18.47 7.15
N THR A 171 11.12 -17.50 6.44
CA THR A 171 10.67 -16.11 6.48
C THR A 171 11.17 -15.31 5.27
N LEU A 172 10.63 -14.11 5.13
CA LEU A 172 11.13 -13.09 4.23
C LEU A 172 11.98 -12.09 5.03
N GLU A 173 13.15 -11.76 4.52
CA GLU A 173 13.94 -10.64 5.01
C GLU A 173 13.92 -9.51 3.99
N ILE A 174 13.77 -8.29 4.46
CA ILE A 174 13.81 -7.09 3.62
C ILE A 174 14.98 -6.23 4.10
N TYR A 175 15.79 -5.77 3.14
CA TYR A 175 16.99 -4.98 3.43
C TYR A 175 16.86 -3.57 2.88
N ARG A 176 17.29 -2.60 3.66
CA ARG A 176 17.41 -1.20 3.26
C ARG A 176 18.55 -1.04 2.25
N PRO A 177 18.63 0.10 1.54
CA PRO A 177 19.77 0.36 0.64
C PRO A 177 21.13 0.33 1.34
N ASP A 178 21.17 0.64 2.64
CA ASP A 178 22.40 0.58 3.44
C ASP A 178 22.72 -0.81 3.97
N ASN A 179 22.00 -1.84 3.53
CA ASN A 179 22.15 -3.25 3.92
C ASN A 179 21.69 -3.58 5.35
N GLN A 180 21.03 -2.66 6.04
CA GLN A 180 20.39 -2.97 7.30
C GLN A 180 19.04 -3.65 7.05
N ARG A 181 18.77 -4.69 7.83
CA ARG A 181 17.51 -5.45 7.71
C ARG A 181 16.35 -4.65 8.31
N PHE A 182 15.16 -4.79 7.72
CA PHE A 182 13.93 -4.34 8.37
C PHE A 182 13.76 -5.09 9.70
N LEU A 183 13.43 -4.34 10.74
CA LEU A 183 13.28 -4.85 12.10
C LEU A 183 11.81 -4.87 12.50
N THR A 184 11.42 -5.89 13.28
CA THR A 184 10.09 -5.93 13.88
C THR A 184 9.93 -4.80 14.88
N PRO A 185 8.69 -4.43 15.28
CA PRO A 185 8.47 -3.42 16.33
C PRO A 185 9.20 -3.74 17.64
N VAL A 186 9.25 -5.02 18.03
CA VAL A 186 9.98 -5.44 19.22
C VAL A 186 11.48 -5.21 19.08
N GLU A 187 12.05 -5.58 17.93
CA GLU A 187 13.48 -5.36 17.65
C GLU A 187 13.81 -3.86 17.61
N LEU A 188 12.93 -3.04 17.04
CA LEU A 188 13.08 -1.58 17.01
C LEU A 188 13.08 -1.00 18.44
N ASP A 189 12.20 -1.48 19.29
CA ASP A 189 12.15 -1.04 20.69
C ASP A 189 13.41 -1.41 21.45
N GLN A 190 13.89 -2.63 21.27
CA GLN A 190 15.14 -3.10 21.85
C GLN A 190 16.33 -2.23 21.44
N LEU A 191 16.37 -1.82 20.19
CA LEU A 191 17.41 -0.95 19.66
C LEU A 191 17.38 0.44 20.32
N ARG A 192 16.19 0.99 20.60
CA ARG A 192 16.03 2.29 21.28
C ARG A 192 16.50 2.28 22.73
N GLN A 193 16.48 1.12 23.39
CA GLN A 193 16.89 0.95 24.79
C GLN A 193 18.40 0.81 24.97
N GLN A 194 19.14 0.76 23.90
CA GLN A 194 20.61 0.67 23.94
C GLN A 194 21.26 2.04 24.03
#